data_379eaf02eeb9bb56d47d72175002ff38
#
_entry.id   379eaf02eeb9bb56d47d72175002ff38
#
_cell.length_a   1.000
_cell.length_b   1.000
_cell.length_c   1.000
_cell.angle_alpha   90.00
_cell.angle_beta   90.00
_cell.angle_gamma   90.00
#
_symmetry.space_group_name_H-M   'P 1'
#
loop_
_entity.id
_entity.type
_entity.pdbx_description
1 polymer ?
#
loop_
_entity_poly.entity_id
_entity_poly.type
_entity_poly.pdbx_seq_one_letter_code
_entity_poly.pdbx_strand_id
1 'polypeptide(L)'
;VIINPSVILGPGDWTKGSSKVFEKIFNGLKFYTSGSTGFVDVIDVADTIIQLLESNIINERFIVNGENLKYRFVFDMIAKQFGKKKATIKITPFLKELAWRLETFLSFITDKNPLLTKENANNAMVDSSYSTKKLEKAISFKFTAIEKSIKKYCEWYLKDLR
;
A
#
# COMPACT_ATOMS: atom_id res chain seq x y z
N VAL A 1 11.25 -10.41 -18.95
CA VAL A 1 10.04 -10.48 -18.10
C VAL A 1 9.74 -9.13 -17.48
N ILE A 2 8.46 -8.77 -17.38
CA ILE A 2 7.99 -7.55 -16.73
C ILE A 2 7.15 -7.97 -15.54
N ILE A 3 7.39 -7.38 -14.36
CA ILE A 3 6.52 -7.55 -13.19
C ILE A 3 5.80 -6.25 -12.87
N ASN A 4 4.54 -6.36 -12.48
CA ASN A 4 3.70 -5.25 -12.02
C ASN A 4 3.20 -5.58 -10.60
N PRO A 5 3.93 -5.19 -9.56
CA PRO A 5 3.47 -5.41 -8.21
C PRO A 5 2.29 -4.48 -7.86
N SER A 6 1.38 -4.97 -7.04
CA SER A 6 0.36 -4.16 -6.39
C SER A 6 0.98 -3.24 -5.34
N VAL A 7 0.23 -2.71 -4.38
CA VAL A 7 0.80 -1.86 -3.32
C VAL A 7 1.77 -2.68 -2.47
N ILE A 8 3.05 -2.36 -2.57
CA ILE A 8 4.11 -3.06 -1.84
C ILE A 8 4.13 -2.56 -0.39
N LEU A 9 3.99 -3.48 0.55
CA LEU A 9 4.20 -3.23 1.98
C LEU A 9 5.60 -3.69 2.37
N GLY A 10 6.33 -2.81 3.03
CA GLY A 10 7.70 -3.11 3.48
C GLY A 10 8.33 -1.95 4.23
N PRO A 11 9.51 -2.17 4.83
CA PRO A 11 10.33 -1.12 5.41
C PRO A 11 10.92 -0.25 4.30
N GLY A 12 11.33 0.95 4.68
CA GLY A 12 11.96 1.91 3.78
C GLY A 12 11.98 3.29 4.42
N ASP A 13 11.96 4.34 3.62
CA ASP A 13 11.72 5.69 4.12
C ASP A 13 10.27 5.82 4.58
N TRP A 14 10.04 5.74 5.89
CA TRP A 14 8.70 5.81 6.49
C TRP A 14 7.95 7.11 6.21
N THR A 15 8.63 8.12 5.66
CA THR A 15 8.04 9.40 5.27
C THR A 15 7.57 9.46 3.83
N LYS A 16 7.84 8.41 3.03
CA LYS A 16 7.56 8.37 1.57
C LYS A 16 6.85 7.08 1.13
N GLY A 17 6.27 7.14 -0.05
CA GLY A 17 5.68 5.97 -0.72
C GLY A 17 4.59 5.25 0.10
N SER A 18 4.50 3.94 -0.07
CA SER A 18 3.53 3.09 0.64
C SER A 18 3.86 2.90 2.13
N SER A 19 5.15 2.95 2.51
CA SER A 19 5.57 2.84 3.91
C SER A 19 5.10 4.02 4.78
N LYS A 20 4.82 5.19 4.20
CA LYS A 20 4.25 6.35 4.90
C LYS A 20 2.91 6.07 5.60
N VAL A 21 2.17 5.05 5.20
CA VAL A 21 0.92 4.67 5.86
C VAL A 21 1.14 4.29 7.32
N PHE A 22 2.26 3.65 7.64
CA PHE A 22 2.62 3.27 9.02
C PHE A 22 2.82 4.50 9.88
N GLU A 23 3.61 5.48 9.42
CA GLU A 23 3.83 6.76 10.10
C GLU A 23 2.51 7.51 10.34
N LYS A 24 1.67 7.63 9.30
CA LYS A 24 0.39 8.33 9.38
C LYS A 24 -0.56 7.71 10.41
N ILE A 25 -0.65 6.38 10.44
CA ILE A 25 -1.52 5.67 11.38
C ILE A 25 -0.95 5.75 12.80
N PHE A 26 0.37 5.63 12.96
CA PHE A 26 1.03 5.79 14.26
C PHE A 26 0.77 7.18 14.85
N ASN A 27 0.75 8.23 14.01
CA ASN A 27 0.46 9.62 14.37
C ASN A 27 -1.05 9.94 14.45
N GLY A 28 -1.92 8.91 14.38
CA GLY A 28 -3.36 9.08 14.63
C GLY A 28 -4.16 9.50 13.41
N LEU A 29 -3.97 8.84 12.28
CA LEU A 29 -4.80 9.01 11.07
C LEU A 29 -6.29 8.86 11.38
N LYS A 30 -7.08 9.92 11.13
CA LYS A 30 -8.53 9.95 11.41
C LYS A 30 -9.40 9.55 10.21
N PHE A 31 -8.84 9.62 9.01
CA PHE A 31 -9.58 9.46 7.75
C PHE A 31 -9.31 8.13 7.09
N TYR A 32 -10.33 7.56 6.44
CA TYR A 32 -10.18 6.36 5.60
C TYR A 32 -10.96 6.48 4.30
N THR A 33 -10.52 5.74 3.27
CA THR A 33 -11.17 5.61 1.97
C THR A 33 -11.97 4.30 1.90
N SER A 34 -12.99 4.27 1.03
CA SER A 34 -13.88 3.10 0.88
C SER A 34 -13.40 2.07 -0.14
N GLY A 35 -12.43 2.42 -0.98
CA GLY A 35 -11.94 1.55 -2.04
C GLY A 35 -11.10 0.37 -1.55
N SER A 36 -10.80 -0.51 -2.50
CA SER A 36 -9.92 -1.66 -2.33
C SER A 36 -8.82 -1.69 -3.37
N THR A 37 -7.72 -2.36 -3.05
CA THR A 37 -6.61 -2.60 -3.97
C THR A 37 -5.87 -3.88 -3.58
N GLY A 38 -4.91 -4.28 -4.41
CA GLY A 38 -3.98 -5.34 -4.07
C GLY A 38 -2.87 -4.85 -3.14
N PHE A 39 -2.44 -5.73 -2.25
CA PHE A 39 -1.29 -5.54 -1.39
C PHE A 39 -0.36 -6.75 -1.49
N VAL A 40 0.94 -6.51 -1.41
CA VAL A 40 1.95 -7.57 -1.47
C VAL A 40 3.11 -7.23 -0.52
N ASP A 41 3.70 -8.26 0.09
CA ASP A 41 4.92 -8.12 0.90
C ASP A 41 6.13 -7.81 0.01
N VAL A 42 7.01 -6.91 0.43
CA VAL A 42 8.21 -6.55 -0.32
C VAL A 42 9.15 -7.75 -0.52
N ILE A 43 9.23 -8.67 0.44
CA ILE A 43 10.05 -9.87 0.33
C ILE A 43 9.47 -10.80 -0.73
N ASP A 44 8.14 -10.98 -0.76
CA ASP A 44 7.48 -11.79 -1.80
C ASP A 44 7.73 -11.23 -3.21
N VAL A 45 7.79 -9.90 -3.35
CA VAL A 45 8.17 -9.26 -4.63
C VAL A 45 9.60 -9.60 -5.01
N ALA A 46 10.54 -9.50 -4.05
CA ALA A 46 11.95 -9.84 -4.28
C ALA A 46 12.13 -11.32 -4.65
N ASP A 47 11.50 -12.23 -3.91
CA ASP A 47 11.55 -13.67 -4.16
C ASP A 47 10.92 -14.03 -5.52
N THR A 48 9.84 -13.36 -5.91
CA THR A 48 9.22 -13.51 -7.25
C THR A 48 10.20 -13.07 -8.35
N ILE A 49 10.92 -11.96 -8.15
CA ILE A 49 11.94 -11.49 -9.11
C ILE A 49 13.03 -12.54 -9.27
N ILE A 50 13.57 -13.05 -8.16
CA ILE A 50 14.65 -14.05 -8.17
C ILE A 50 14.20 -15.30 -8.93
N GLN A 51 13.02 -15.87 -8.60
CA GLN A 51 12.52 -17.07 -9.27
C GLN A 51 12.28 -16.85 -10.77
N LEU A 52 11.79 -15.68 -11.17
CA LEU A 52 11.60 -15.36 -12.59
C LEU A 52 12.94 -15.18 -13.32
N LEU A 53 13.96 -14.61 -12.67
CA LEU A 53 15.31 -14.47 -13.25
C LEU A 53 15.99 -15.83 -13.45
N GLU A 54 15.77 -16.77 -12.54
CA GLU A 54 16.31 -18.13 -12.60
C GLU A 54 15.50 -19.06 -13.54
N SER A 55 14.33 -18.62 -14.03
CA SER A 55 13.47 -19.38 -14.93
C SER A 55 13.87 -19.14 -16.40
N ASN A 56 13.39 -20.03 -17.29
CA ASN A 56 13.49 -19.87 -18.75
C ASN A 56 12.34 -19.04 -19.36
N ILE A 57 11.57 -18.32 -18.52
CA ILE A 57 10.41 -17.53 -18.97
C ILE A 57 10.90 -16.22 -19.56
N ILE A 58 10.53 -15.94 -20.81
CA ILE A 58 10.86 -14.72 -21.54
C ILE A 58 9.61 -14.06 -22.12
N ASN A 59 9.71 -12.74 -22.38
CA ASN A 59 8.66 -11.97 -23.05
C ASN A 59 7.27 -12.02 -22.38
N GLU A 60 7.24 -12.21 -21.09
CA GLU A 60 6.00 -12.31 -20.30
C GLU A 60 5.84 -11.13 -19.34
N ARG A 61 4.56 -10.86 -18.98
CA ARG A 61 4.21 -9.86 -17.98
C ARG A 61 3.37 -10.51 -16.88
N PHE A 62 3.73 -10.26 -15.62
CA PHE A 62 3.06 -10.80 -14.45
C PHE A 62 2.60 -9.71 -13.50
N ILE A 63 1.40 -9.90 -12.94
CA ILE A 63 0.93 -9.15 -11.78
C ILE A 63 1.41 -9.90 -10.54
N VAL A 64 2.04 -9.17 -9.62
CA VAL A 64 2.50 -9.69 -8.32
C VAL A 64 1.63 -9.09 -7.23
N ASN A 65 0.73 -9.90 -6.67
CA ASN A 65 -0.26 -9.46 -5.69
C ASN A 65 -0.46 -10.54 -4.62
N GLY A 66 -0.38 -10.19 -3.36
CA GLY A 66 -0.64 -11.10 -2.25
C GLY A 66 -2.15 -11.23 -1.99
N GLU A 67 -2.78 -10.13 -1.55
CA GLU A 67 -4.21 -10.11 -1.21
C GLU A 67 -4.89 -8.84 -1.74
N ASN A 68 -6.16 -8.98 -2.16
CA ASN A 68 -7.01 -7.83 -2.48
C ASN A 68 -7.80 -7.43 -1.24
N LEU A 69 -7.51 -6.25 -0.67
CA LEU A 69 -8.06 -5.80 0.59
C LEU A 69 -8.60 -4.36 0.49
N LYS A 70 -9.60 -4.03 1.30
CA LYS A 70 -10.05 -2.64 1.47
C LYS A 70 -8.98 -1.86 2.24
N TYR A 71 -8.71 -0.62 1.81
CA TYR A 71 -7.78 0.28 2.51
C TYR A 71 -8.10 0.39 4.00
N ARG A 72 -9.40 0.54 4.34
CA ARG A 72 -9.84 0.60 5.72
C ARG A 72 -9.41 -0.61 6.54
N PHE A 73 -9.51 -1.81 5.97
CA PHE A 73 -9.15 -3.04 6.66
C PHE A 73 -7.65 -3.09 6.98
N VAL A 74 -6.81 -2.71 6.01
CA VAL A 74 -5.36 -2.60 6.18
C VAL A 74 -5.02 -1.55 7.26
N PHE A 75 -5.66 -0.37 7.22
CA PHE A 75 -5.45 0.69 8.21
C PHE A 75 -5.85 0.25 9.62
N ASP A 76 -6.98 -0.47 9.74
CA ASP A 76 -7.46 -1.01 11.01
C ASP A 76 -6.49 -2.06 11.59
N MET A 77 -5.89 -2.91 10.75
CA MET A 77 -4.86 -3.87 11.17
C MET A 77 -3.60 -3.15 11.67
N ILE A 78 -3.10 -2.15 10.95
CA ILE A 78 -1.92 -1.37 11.36
C ILE A 78 -2.21 -0.62 12.68
N ALA A 79 -3.37 0.04 12.79
CA ALA A 79 -3.77 0.75 14.00
C ALA A 79 -3.83 -0.19 15.22
N LYS A 80 -4.36 -1.40 15.03
CA LYS A 80 -4.42 -2.45 16.07
C LYS A 80 -3.01 -2.84 16.54
N GLN A 81 -2.07 -3.05 15.61
CA GLN A 81 -0.69 -3.43 15.94
C GLN A 81 0.03 -2.32 16.74
N PHE A 82 -0.23 -1.07 16.44
CA PHE A 82 0.32 0.08 17.17
C PHE A 82 -0.44 0.43 18.47
N GLY A 83 -1.55 -0.24 18.78
CA GLY A 83 -2.42 0.15 19.90
C GLY A 83 -3.06 1.53 19.71
N LYS A 84 -3.26 1.98 18.46
CA LYS A 84 -3.84 3.28 18.12
C LYS A 84 -5.33 3.17 17.79
N LYS A 85 -6.05 4.30 17.90
CA LYS A 85 -7.45 4.38 17.50
C LYS A 85 -7.58 4.22 15.99
N LYS A 86 -8.59 3.48 15.56
CA LYS A 86 -8.94 3.31 14.14
C LYS A 86 -9.40 4.62 13.53
N ALA A 87 -9.20 4.76 12.21
CA ALA A 87 -9.78 5.85 11.44
C ALA A 87 -11.32 5.75 11.45
N THR A 88 -12.00 6.84 11.79
CA THR A 88 -13.47 6.88 11.92
C THR A 88 -14.17 7.71 10.89
N ILE A 89 -13.46 8.64 10.21
CA ILE A 89 -14.03 9.59 9.27
C ILE A 89 -13.87 9.04 7.85
N LYS A 90 -14.99 8.68 7.22
CA LYS A 90 -15.00 8.26 5.81
C LYS A 90 -14.76 9.48 4.90
N ILE A 91 -13.79 9.37 4.01
CA ILE A 91 -13.60 10.37 2.95
C ILE A 91 -14.74 10.23 1.93
N THR A 92 -15.57 11.27 1.83
CA THR A 92 -16.62 11.38 0.81
C THR A 92 -16.06 12.07 -0.45
N PRO A 93 -16.75 11.96 -1.62
CA PRO A 93 -16.32 12.68 -2.83
C PRO A 93 -16.18 14.19 -2.61
N PHE A 94 -17.03 14.78 -1.79
CA PHE A 94 -16.96 16.22 -1.44
C PHE A 94 -15.72 16.55 -0.60
N LEU A 95 -15.46 15.78 0.45
CA LEU A 95 -14.26 15.93 1.29
C LEU A 95 -12.97 15.71 0.49
N LYS A 96 -12.97 14.75 -0.43
CA LYS A 96 -11.87 14.51 -1.36
C LYS A 96 -11.58 15.74 -2.22
N GLU A 97 -12.64 16.32 -2.82
CA GLU A 97 -12.51 17.49 -3.69
C GLU A 97 -11.98 18.71 -2.92
N LEU A 98 -12.41 18.89 -1.68
CA LEU A 98 -11.91 19.96 -0.80
C LEU A 98 -10.45 19.71 -0.37
N ALA A 99 -10.11 18.47 0.00
CA ALA A 99 -8.78 18.13 0.50
C ALA A 99 -7.68 18.34 -0.55
N TRP A 100 -7.86 17.84 -1.80
CA TRP A 100 -6.85 18.01 -2.83
C TRP A 100 -6.69 19.47 -3.25
N ARG A 101 -7.78 20.27 -3.26
CA ARG A 101 -7.69 21.71 -3.54
C ARG A 101 -6.92 22.46 -2.48
N LEU A 102 -7.17 22.15 -1.20
CA LEU A 102 -6.40 22.74 -0.09
C LEU A 102 -4.92 22.36 -0.15
N GLU A 103 -4.62 21.10 -0.46
CA GLU A 103 -3.24 20.63 -0.56
C GLU A 103 -2.52 21.24 -1.76
N THR A 104 -3.21 21.40 -2.91
CA THR A 104 -2.67 22.10 -4.07
C THR A 104 -2.37 23.56 -3.76
N PHE A 105 -3.28 24.22 -3.04
CA PHE A 105 -3.07 25.61 -2.63
C PHE A 105 -1.89 25.75 -1.63
N LEU A 106 -1.80 24.85 -0.66
CA LEU A 106 -0.70 24.84 0.29
C LEU A 106 0.64 24.47 -0.37
N SER A 107 0.65 23.56 -1.34
CA SER A 107 1.86 23.19 -2.08
C SER A 107 2.39 24.37 -2.91
N PHE A 108 1.49 25.17 -3.48
CA PHE A 108 1.86 26.39 -4.20
C PHE A 108 2.55 27.44 -3.29
N ILE A 109 2.12 27.53 -2.01
CA ILE A 109 2.69 28.46 -1.05
C ILE A 109 3.99 27.90 -0.43
N THR A 110 4.10 26.58 -0.26
CA THR A 110 5.20 25.96 0.49
C THR A 110 6.28 25.33 -0.38
N ASP A 111 6.14 25.38 -1.71
CA ASP A 111 7.03 24.76 -2.73
C ASP A 111 7.29 23.25 -2.46
N LYS A 112 6.32 22.57 -1.84
CA LYS A 112 6.36 21.14 -1.57
C LYS A 112 5.44 20.38 -2.54
N ASN A 113 5.94 19.28 -3.09
CA ASN A 113 5.12 18.41 -3.94
C ASN A 113 3.87 17.94 -3.19
N PRO A 114 2.66 18.07 -3.79
CA PRO A 114 1.42 17.64 -3.16
C PRO A 114 1.47 16.14 -2.87
N LEU A 115 1.14 15.75 -1.66
CA LEU A 115 1.10 14.33 -1.24
C LEU A 115 -0.15 13.62 -1.78
N LEU A 116 -1.20 14.38 -2.03
CA LEU A 116 -2.49 13.91 -2.52
C LEU A 116 -2.73 14.44 -3.92
N THR A 117 -2.43 13.63 -4.94
CA THR A 117 -2.85 13.97 -6.30
C THR A 117 -4.33 13.58 -6.51
N LYS A 118 -5.01 14.26 -7.41
CA LYS A 118 -6.39 13.93 -7.79
C LYS A 118 -6.55 12.47 -8.21
N GLU A 119 -5.55 11.93 -8.91
CA GLU A 119 -5.52 10.53 -9.36
C GLU A 119 -5.41 9.56 -8.18
N ASN A 120 -4.48 9.78 -7.26
CA ASN A 120 -4.32 8.93 -6.07
C ASN A 120 -5.58 8.96 -5.19
N ALA A 121 -6.19 10.13 -5.03
CA ALA A 121 -7.44 10.28 -4.29
C ALA A 121 -8.63 9.58 -4.98
N ASN A 122 -8.68 9.57 -6.31
CA ASN A 122 -9.69 8.83 -7.07
C ASN A 122 -9.49 7.33 -6.93
N ASN A 123 -8.27 6.84 -7.16
CA ASN A 123 -7.94 5.41 -7.09
C ASN A 123 -8.21 4.82 -5.70
N ALA A 124 -7.99 5.59 -4.64
CA ALA A 124 -8.27 5.15 -3.28
C ALA A 124 -9.79 5.01 -2.95
N MET A 125 -10.69 5.46 -3.83
CA MET A 125 -12.14 5.33 -3.67
C MET A 125 -12.75 4.24 -4.57
N VAL A 126 -11.99 3.71 -5.52
CA VAL A 126 -12.41 2.66 -6.46
C VAL A 126 -12.03 1.29 -5.90
N ASP A 127 -12.91 0.32 -6.13
CA ASP A 127 -12.60 -1.08 -5.83
C ASP A 127 -11.83 -1.70 -7.00
N SER A 128 -10.57 -2.02 -6.75
CA SER A 128 -9.68 -2.68 -7.70
C SER A 128 -9.28 -4.05 -7.17
N SER A 129 -9.22 -5.05 -8.05
CA SER A 129 -8.73 -6.37 -7.71
C SER A 129 -7.76 -6.88 -8.78
N TYR A 130 -6.76 -7.61 -8.35
CA TYR A 130 -5.70 -8.13 -9.19
C TYR A 130 -5.61 -9.65 -9.05
N SER A 131 -5.36 -10.34 -10.15
CA SER A 131 -5.24 -11.81 -10.19
C SER A 131 -3.80 -12.22 -10.44
N THR A 132 -3.29 -13.11 -9.61
CA THR A 132 -1.95 -13.72 -9.71
C THR A 132 -1.95 -15.07 -10.40
N LYS A 133 -3.10 -15.57 -10.86
CA LYS A 133 -3.24 -16.91 -11.44
C LYS A 133 -2.23 -17.20 -12.56
N LYS A 134 -1.84 -16.20 -13.35
CA LYS A 134 -0.83 -16.36 -14.40
C LYS A 134 0.55 -16.61 -13.80
N LEU A 135 0.91 -15.87 -12.75
CA LEU A 135 2.18 -16.04 -12.03
C LEU A 135 2.23 -17.38 -11.32
N GLU A 136 1.18 -17.75 -10.59
CA GLU A 136 1.06 -19.02 -9.87
C GLU A 136 1.16 -20.26 -10.78
N LYS A 137 0.72 -20.13 -12.04
CA LYS A 137 0.90 -21.17 -13.05
C LYS A 137 2.33 -21.24 -13.61
N ALA A 138 3.03 -20.10 -13.63
CA ALA A 138 4.36 -20.00 -14.21
C ALA A 138 5.45 -20.40 -13.20
N ILE A 139 5.27 -20.03 -11.94
CA ILE A 139 6.16 -20.36 -10.83
C ILE A 139 5.33 -20.82 -9.64
N SER A 140 5.86 -21.81 -8.90
CA SER A 140 5.19 -22.31 -7.69
C SER A 140 5.49 -21.36 -6.53
N PHE A 141 4.63 -20.33 -6.35
CA PHE A 141 4.83 -19.29 -5.33
C PHE A 141 3.65 -19.19 -4.37
N LYS A 142 3.94 -19.00 -3.08
CA LYS A 142 2.93 -18.79 -2.05
C LYS A 142 3.19 -17.46 -1.36
N PHE A 143 2.27 -16.53 -1.51
CA PHE A 143 2.34 -15.20 -0.92
C PHE A 143 2.18 -15.23 0.60
N THR A 144 2.88 -14.32 1.25
CA THR A 144 2.74 -14.04 2.68
C THR A 144 1.42 -13.34 2.96
N ALA A 145 0.69 -13.82 3.97
CA ALA A 145 -0.54 -13.14 4.41
C ALA A 145 -0.24 -11.72 4.86
N ILE A 146 -1.01 -10.74 4.36
CA ILE A 146 -0.78 -9.31 4.61
C ILE A 146 -0.84 -8.96 6.10
N GLU A 147 -1.63 -9.67 6.89
CA GLU A 147 -1.65 -9.48 8.35
C GLU A 147 -0.28 -9.77 8.99
N LYS A 148 0.44 -10.81 8.50
CA LYS A 148 1.79 -11.15 9.00
C LYS A 148 2.79 -10.07 8.62
N SER A 149 2.74 -9.58 7.37
CA SER A 149 3.58 -8.47 6.89
C SER A 149 3.36 -7.21 7.73
N ILE A 150 2.11 -6.84 7.98
CA ILE A 150 1.76 -5.68 8.80
C ILE A 150 2.33 -5.81 10.22
N LYS A 151 2.15 -6.96 10.87
CA LYS A 151 2.70 -7.19 12.21
C LYS A 151 4.21 -6.98 12.22
N LYS A 152 4.92 -7.64 11.30
CA LYS A 152 6.39 -7.55 11.15
C LYS A 152 6.86 -6.11 10.94
N TYR A 153 6.22 -5.36 10.03
CA TYR A 153 6.66 -4.01 9.68
C TYR A 153 6.24 -2.96 10.71
N CYS A 154 5.18 -3.17 11.47
CA CYS A 154 4.90 -2.36 12.65
C CYS A 154 5.99 -2.52 13.73
N GLU A 155 6.49 -3.74 13.95
CA GLU A 155 7.59 -3.99 14.89
C GLU A 155 8.89 -3.30 14.41
N TRP A 156 9.19 -3.33 13.09
CA TRP A 156 10.36 -2.66 12.52
C TRP A 156 10.23 -1.14 12.63
N TYR A 157 9.07 -0.58 12.29
CA TYR A 157 8.81 0.85 12.46
C TYR A 157 9.11 1.32 13.89
N LEU A 158 8.64 0.56 14.90
CA LEU A 158 8.87 0.90 16.31
C LEU A 158 10.34 0.78 16.73
N LYS A 159 11.13 -0.08 16.06
CA LYS A 159 12.59 -0.17 16.29
C LYS A 159 13.33 1.03 15.69
N ASP A 160 12.93 1.46 14.50
CA ASP A 160 13.56 2.58 13.80
C ASP A 160 13.25 3.95 14.45
N LEU A 161 12.23 4.02 15.32
CA LEU A 161 11.92 5.21 16.12
C LEU A 161 12.78 5.35 17.39
N ARG A 162 13.52 4.31 17.76
CA ARG A 162 14.40 4.28 18.94
C ARG A 162 15.81 4.69 18.62
#